data_986cf16f62b16cb37a148689155ca31e
#
_entry.id   986cf16f62b16cb37a148689155ca31e
#
_cell.length_a   1.000
_cell.length_b   1.000
_cell.length_c   1.000
_cell.angle_alpha   90.00
_cell.angle_beta   90.00
_cell.angle_gamma   90.00
#
_symmetry.space_group_name_H-M   'P 1'
#
loop_
_entity.id
_entity.type
_entity.pdbx_description
1 polymer ?
#
loop_
_entity_poly.entity_id
_entity_poly.type
_entity_poly.pdbx_seq_one_letter_code
_entity_poly.pdbx_strand_id
1 'polypeptide(L)'
;MDKRNYIVGFLDEEEQWRLTARNGLLSDFKVVVLDLVKTPDQIWDAVREKKLDALIVDFRLFESGEVTYNGNDIIQEVQRHNLHFPLFIMTSYENDAFSHCEDVLIIRDKSMFQNEVELARFKQTLKGHIDSYYKKEEVCRKRLLELNKMETLTQPLKEEKYKIELYLSELDLDNSLGLNLLSSGYTESMEEILNLAKDISNSLKK
;
A
#
# COMPACT_ATOMS: atom_id res chain seq x y z
N MET A 1 -5.44 -2.48 25.35
CA MET A 1 -5.22 -2.08 23.95
C MET A 1 -6.36 -1.14 23.61
N ASP A 2 -6.06 0.13 23.40
CA ASP A 2 -7.07 1.07 22.91
C ASP A 2 -7.58 0.58 21.57
N LYS A 3 -8.91 0.47 21.46
CA LYS A 3 -9.59 0.02 20.25
C LYS A 3 -9.44 1.12 19.19
N ARG A 4 -8.36 1.08 18.41
CA ARG A 4 -8.14 2.04 17.34
C ARG A 4 -9.30 1.90 16.34
N ASN A 5 -10.06 2.96 16.17
CA ASN A 5 -11.18 2.95 15.23
C ASN A 5 -10.63 3.28 13.83
N TYR A 6 -10.31 2.26 13.04
CA TYR A 6 -9.73 2.43 11.71
C TYR A 6 -10.71 3.10 10.75
N ILE A 7 -10.17 3.92 9.86
CA ILE A 7 -10.91 4.65 8.82
C ILE A 7 -10.69 3.92 7.50
N VAL A 8 -11.76 3.37 6.94
CA VAL A 8 -11.74 2.61 5.69
C VAL A 8 -12.42 3.39 4.59
N GLY A 9 -11.69 3.69 3.52
CA GLY A 9 -12.25 4.25 2.30
C GLY A 9 -13.00 3.19 1.49
N PHE A 10 -14.11 3.56 0.90
CA PHE A 10 -14.85 2.72 -0.04
C PHE A 10 -15.17 3.51 -1.30
N LEU A 11 -14.70 3.01 -2.45
CA LEU A 11 -14.88 3.61 -3.76
C LEU A 11 -15.66 2.65 -4.67
N ASP A 12 -16.82 3.06 -5.11
CA ASP A 12 -17.72 2.29 -5.95
C ASP A 12 -18.62 3.26 -6.74
N GLU A 13 -18.95 2.99 -7.98
CA GLU A 13 -19.84 3.83 -8.79
C GLU A 13 -21.30 3.64 -8.41
N GLU A 14 -21.69 2.47 -7.89
CA GLU A 14 -23.06 2.14 -7.54
C GLU A 14 -23.42 2.58 -6.12
N GLU A 15 -24.40 3.48 -5.98
CA GLU A 15 -24.88 3.97 -4.68
C GLU A 15 -25.36 2.83 -3.77
N GLN A 16 -25.98 1.79 -4.34
CA GLN A 16 -26.44 0.63 -3.58
C GLN A 16 -25.29 -0.08 -2.87
N TRP A 17 -24.15 -0.27 -3.54
CA TRP A 17 -22.98 -0.92 -2.94
C TRP A 17 -22.31 -0.02 -1.92
N ARG A 18 -22.26 1.30 -2.17
CA ARG A 18 -21.77 2.28 -1.19
C ARG A 18 -22.54 2.20 0.13
N LEU A 19 -23.87 2.14 0.07
CA LEU A 19 -24.72 2.00 1.25
C LEU A 19 -24.56 0.63 1.92
N THR A 20 -24.51 -0.44 1.13
CA THR A 20 -24.33 -1.81 1.62
C THR A 20 -22.99 -1.97 2.37
N ALA A 21 -21.89 -1.52 1.77
CA ALA A 21 -20.57 -1.57 2.37
C ALA A 21 -20.50 -0.72 3.66
N ARG A 22 -21.04 0.50 3.62
CA ARG A 22 -21.11 1.37 4.79
C ARG A 22 -21.83 0.67 5.95
N ASN A 23 -23.02 0.14 5.71
CA ASN A 23 -23.82 -0.53 6.76
C ASN A 23 -23.14 -1.82 7.24
N GLY A 24 -22.58 -2.60 6.33
CA GLY A 24 -21.91 -3.85 6.64
C GLY A 24 -20.64 -3.67 7.50
N LEU A 25 -19.87 -2.61 7.27
CA LEU A 25 -18.58 -2.40 7.93
C LEU A 25 -18.64 -1.47 9.17
N LEU A 26 -19.73 -0.71 9.35
CA LEU A 26 -19.86 0.36 10.35
C LEU A 26 -19.67 -0.12 11.81
N SER A 27 -19.96 -1.39 12.11
CA SER A 27 -19.78 -1.94 13.46
C SER A 27 -18.32 -2.01 13.91
N ASP A 28 -17.39 -2.08 12.97
CA ASP A 28 -15.97 -2.35 13.24
C ASP A 28 -15.03 -1.24 12.75
N PHE A 29 -15.49 -0.42 11.79
CA PHE A 29 -14.71 0.61 11.12
C PHE A 29 -15.49 1.91 10.97
N LYS A 30 -14.75 3.04 10.89
CA LYS A 30 -15.30 4.28 10.36
C LYS A 30 -15.21 4.22 8.83
N VAL A 31 -16.34 4.07 8.15
CA VAL A 31 -16.38 3.99 6.69
C VAL A 31 -16.53 5.37 6.09
N VAL A 32 -15.66 5.69 5.14
CA VAL A 32 -15.70 6.91 4.34
C VAL A 32 -15.98 6.52 2.89
N VAL A 33 -17.16 6.84 2.41
CA VAL A 33 -17.48 6.69 0.99
C VAL A 33 -16.77 7.79 0.21
N LEU A 34 -16.05 7.39 -0.83
CA LEU A 34 -15.33 8.29 -1.73
C LEU A 34 -16.15 8.51 -3.00
N ASP A 35 -16.08 9.72 -3.53
CA ASP A 35 -16.57 10.02 -4.86
C ASP A 35 -15.57 9.56 -5.92
N LEU A 36 -16.05 9.26 -7.14
CA LEU A 36 -15.18 8.97 -8.26
C LEU A 36 -14.27 10.17 -8.55
N VAL A 37 -12.99 9.91 -8.68
CA VAL A 37 -11.99 10.91 -9.05
C VAL A 37 -11.93 11.02 -10.58
N LYS A 38 -11.54 12.17 -11.13
CA LYS A 38 -11.45 12.34 -12.59
C LYS A 38 -10.34 11.48 -13.19
N THR A 39 -9.24 11.35 -12.48
CA THR A 39 -8.06 10.57 -12.87
C THR A 39 -7.52 9.80 -11.64
N PRO A 40 -6.94 8.59 -11.81
CA PRO A 40 -6.47 7.77 -10.70
C PRO A 40 -5.50 8.46 -9.74
N ASP A 41 -4.66 9.38 -10.24
CA ASP A 41 -3.66 10.12 -9.44
C ASP A 41 -4.27 10.95 -8.31
N GLN A 42 -5.53 11.36 -8.45
CA GLN A 42 -6.22 12.15 -7.43
C GLN A 42 -6.65 11.32 -6.20
N ILE A 43 -6.62 9.99 -6.30
CA ILE A 43 -7.09 9.12 -5.20
C ILE A 43 -6.17 9.21 -3.98
N TRP A 44 -4.87 9.37 -4.21
CA TRP A 44 -3.90 9.45 -3.13
C TRP A 44 -4.10 10.68 -2.24
N ASP A 45 -4.46 11.81 -2.84
CA ASP A 45 -4.83 13.00 -2.07
C ASP A 45 -6.03 12.73 -1.16
N ALA A 46 -7.06 12.05 -1.66
CA ALA A 46 -8.21 11.66 -0.86
C ALA A 46 -7.85 10.70 0.29
N VAL A 47 -6.95 9.72 0.03
CA VAL A 47 -6.41 8.81 1.06
C VAL A 47 -5.74 9.58 2.18
N ARG A 48 -4.89 10.56 1.84
CA ARG A 48 -4.14 11.39 2.81
C ARG A 48 -5.04 12.36 3.57
N GLU A 49 -5.88 13.11 2.88
CA GLU A 49 -6.77 14.12 3.49
C GLU A 49 -7.75 13.48 4.48
N LYS A 50 -8.33 12.34 4.10
CA LYS A 50 -9.29 11.62 4.94
C LYS A 50 -8.60 10.69 5.95
N LYS A 51 -7.26 10.59 5.92
CA LYS A 51 -6.43 9.76 6.82
C LYS A 51 -6.91 8.30 6.82
N LEU A 52 -7.08 7.73 5.64
CA LEU A 52 -7.56 6.37 5.50
C LEU A 52 -6.50 5.38 5.98
N ASP A 53 -6.94 4.34 6.68
CA ASP A 53 -6.11 3.21 7.12
C ASP A 53 -6.16 2.03 6.13
N ALA A 54 -7.16 2.00 5.26
CA ALA A 54 -7.32 1.06 4.15
C ALA A 54 -8.24 1.64 3.07
N LEU A 55 -8.14 1.10 1.86
CA LEU A 55 -9.03 1.45 0.75
C LEU A 55 -9.59 0.18 0.12
N ILE A 56 -10.90 0.18 -0.09
CA ILE A 56 -11.65 -0.86 -0.80
C ILE A 56 -12.21 -0.22 -2.06
N VAL A 57 -11.98 -0.83 -3.21
CA VAL A 57 -12.31 -0.27 -4.52
C VAL A 57 -13.13 -1.27 -5.33
N ASP A 58 -14.21 -0.82 -5.96
CA ASP A 58 -14.84 -1.63 -7.00
C ASP A 58 -13.94 -1.81 -8.22
N PHE A 59 -14.03 -2.99 -8.84
CA PHE A 59 -13.23 -3.27 -10.03
C PHE A 59 -13.70 -2.52 -11.26
N ARG A 60 -15.03 -2.41 -11.48
CA ARG A 60 -15.61 -1.92 -12.73
C ARG A 60 -16.07 -0.46 -12.71
N LEU A 61 -15.31 0.43 -12.13
CA LEU A 61 -15.63 1.86 -12.01
C LEU A 61 -16.02 2.52 -13.35
N PHE A 62 -15.50 2.02 -14.48
CA PHE A 62 -15.80 2.52 -15.82
C PHE A 62 -17.27 2.28 -16.26
N GLU A 63 -18.00 1.36 -15.61
CA GLU A 63 -19.43 1.10 -15.93
C GLU A 63 -20.32 2.29 -15.57
N SER A 64 -19.88 3.21 -14.73
CA SER A 64 -20.55 4.49 -14.49
C SER A 64 -20.70 5.35 -15.75
N GLY A 65 -19.80 5.17 -16.72
CA GLY A 65 -19.65 6.08 -17.86
C GLY A 65 -19.03 7.44 -17.53
N GLU A 66 -18.72 7.71 -16.25
CA GLU A 66 -18.10 8.96 -15.78
C GLU A 66 -16.57 8.90 -15.90
N VAL A 67 -16.01 7.71 -15.80
CA VAL A 67 -14.55 7.46 -15.80
C VAL A 67 -14.18 6.37 -16.81
N THR A 68 -12.91 6.31 -17.22
CA THR A 68 -12.40 5.34 -18.19
C THR A 68 -11.47 4.31 -17.58
N TYR A 69 -11.14 4.44 -16.29
CA TYR A 69 -10.26 3.57 -15.53
C TYR A 69 -11.04 2.54 -14.72
N ASN A 70 -10.38 1.50 -14.27
CA ASN A 70 -10.91 0.46 -13.38
C ASN A 70 -10.30 0.52 -11.98
N GLY A 71 -10.77 -0.35 -11.08
CA GLY A 71 -10.26 -0.40 -9.71
C GLY A 71 -8.78 -0.76 -9.61
N ASN A 72 -8.25 -1.55 -10.56
CA ASN A 72 -6.83 -1.90 -10.57
C ASN A 72 -5.94 -0.68 -10.86
N ASP A 73 -6.40 0.25 -11.70
CA ASP A 73 -5.68 1.50 -11.96
C ASP A 73 -5.56 2.35 -10.68
N ILE A 74 -6.63 2.37 -9.85
CA ILE A 74 -6.63 3.01 -8.54
C ILE A 74 -5.64 2.31 -7.58
N ILE A 75 -5.65 0.97 -7.54
CA ILE A 75 -4.72 0.18 -6.70
C ILE A 75 -3.26 0.49 -7.08
N GLN A 76 -2.95 0.44 -8.37
CA GLN A 76 -1.60 0.74 -8.85
C GLN A 76 -1.16 2.15 -8.49
N GLU A 77 -2.08 3.12 -8.57
CA GLU A 77 -1.77 4.50 -8.23
C GLU A 77 -1.46 4.65 -6.74
N VAL A 78 -2.27 4.08 -5.85
CA VAL A 78 -1.98 4.10 -4.40
C VAL A 78 -0.64 3.42 -4.10
N GLN A 79 -0.34 2.29 -4.76
CA GLN A 79 0.91 1.56 -4.58
C GLN A 79 2.14 2.34 -5.07
N ARG A 80 1.99 3.25 -6.03
CA ARG A 80 3.09 4.17 -6.43
C ARG A 80 3.51 5.12 -5.32
N HIS A 81 2.62 5.43 -4.39
CA HIS A 81 2.89 6.32 -3.27
C HIS A 81 3.21 5.58 -1.98
N ASN A 82 2.57 4.44 -1.77
CA ASN A 82 2.76 3.57 -0.62
C ASN A 82 2.53 2.11 -1.02
N LEU A 83 3.62 1.39 -1.27
CA LEU A 83 3.59 0.01 -1.79
C LEU A 83 2.86 -0.98 -0.86
N HIS A 84 2.84 -0.70 0.43
CA HIS A 84 2.30 -1.61 1.45
C HIS A 84 0.96 -1.16 2.02
N PHE A 85 0.35 -0.12 1.46
CA PHE A 85 -0.94 0.38 1.95
C PHE A 85 -2.02 -0.71 1.88
N PRO A 86 -2.84 -0.91 2.92
CA PRO A 86 -3.90 -1.93 2.92
C PRO A 86 -4.97 -1.66 1.86
N LEU A 87 -5.04 -2.52 0.84
CA LEU A 87 -5.90 -2.38 -0.34
C LEU A 87 -6.72 -3.64 -0.56
N PHE A 88 -7.97 -3.45 -1.04
CA PHE A 88 -8.84 -4.54 -1.47
C PHE A 88 -9.63 -4.13 -2.71
N ILE A 89 -9.81 -5.08 -3.63
CA ILE A 89 -10.73 -4.96 -4.76
C ILE A 89 -11.99 -5.74 -4.43
N MET A 90 -13.14 -5.13 -4.67
CA MET A 90 -14.44 -5.79 -4.63
C MET A 90 -15.03 -5.88 -6.01
N THR A 91 -15.65 -7.01 -6.33
CA THR A 91 -16.25 -7.22 -7.64
C THR A 91 -17.35 -8.26 -7.56
N SER A 92 -18.34 -8.14 -8.44
CA SER A 92 -19.28 -9.25 -8.74
C SER A 92 -18.75 -10.14 -9.88
N TYR A 93 -17.55 -9.86 -10.41
CA TYR A 93 -16.97 -10.50 -11.59
C TYR A 93 -15.51 -10.91 -11.30
N GLU A 94 -15.32 -11.86 -10.37
CA GLU A 94 -13.98 -12.28 -9.91
C GLU A 94 -13.05 -12.71 -11.05
N ASN A 95 -13.56 -13.46 -12.04
CA ASN A 95 -12.76 -13.95 -13.17
C ASN A 95 -12.16 -12.82 -14.00
N ASP A 96 -12.88 -11.72 -14.15
CA ASP A 96 -12.44 -10.53 -14.86
C ASP A 96 -11.32 -9.83 -14.07
N ALA A 97 -11.52 -9.66 -12.76
CA ALA A 97 -10.54 -9.05 -11.89
C ALA A 97 -9.25 -9.90 -11.82
N PHE A 98 -9.34 -11.23 -11.75
CA PHE A 98 -8.18 -12.13 -11.73
C PHE A 98 -7.29 -12.02 -12.97
N SER A 99 -7.86 -11.70 -14.13
CA SER A 99 -7.08 -11.56 -15.37
C SER A 99 -6.35 -10.21 -15.50
N HIS A 100 -6.70 -9.21 -14.67
CA HIS A 100 -6.17 -7.85 -14.76
C HIS A 100 -5.39 -7.40 -13.51
N CYS A 101 -5.49 -8.12 -12.39
CA CYS A 101 -4.82 -7.77 -11.14
C CYS A 101 -3.61 -8.69 -10.90
N GLU A 102 -2.47 -8.10 -10.55
CA GLU A 102 -1.26 -8.85 -10.21
C GLU A 102 -1.40 -9.59 -8.86
N ASP A 103 -2.06 -8.97 -7.88
CA ASP A 103 -2.31 -9.57 -6.57
C ASP A 103 -3.77 -10.03 -6.45
N VAL A 104 -3.99 -11.30 -6.75
CA VAL A 104 -5.32 -11.93 -6.63
C VAL A 104 -5.80 -12.08 -5.18
N LEU A 105 -4.90 -11.98 -4.19
CA LEU A 105 -5.25 -12.14 -2.78
C LEU A 105 -6.04 -10.97 -2.21
N ILE A 106 -6.01 -9.83 -2.88
CA ILE A 106 -6.80 -8.65 -2.47
C ILE A 106 -8.22 -8.64 -3.03
N ILE A 107 -8.56 -9.54 -3.97
CA ILE A 107 -9.86 -9.59 -4.63
C ILE A 107 -10.89 -10.28 -3.73
N ARG A 108 -12.08 -9.70 -3.65
CA ARG A 108 -13.22 -10.21 -2.86
C ARG A 108 -14.52 -10.07 -3.66
N ASP A 109 -15.38 -11.07 -3.54
CA ASP A 109 -16.72 -11.03 -4.12
C ASP A 109 -17.65 -10.11 -3.31
N LYS A 110 -18.40 -9.23 -3.99
CA LYS A 110 -19.40 -8.34 -3.38
C LYS A 110 -20.52 -9.12 -2.67
N SER A 111 -20.82 -10.37 -3.09
CA SER A 111 -21.84 -11.22 -2.46
C SER A 111 -21.57 -11.49 -0.97
N MET A 112 -20.33 -11.35 -0.51
CA MET A 112 -19.99 -11.50 0.91
C MET A 112 -20.79 -10.54 1.82
N PHE A 113 -21.21 -9.37 1.31
CA PHE A 113 -22.06 -8.45 2.09
C PHE A 113 -23.45 -9.01 2.39
N GLN A 114 -23.88 -10.03 1.67
CA GLN A 114 -25.17 -10.72 1.86
C GLN A 114 -25.04 -11.93 2.79
N ASN A 115 -23.81 -12.29 3.20
CA ASN A 115 -23.50 -13.43 4.03
C ASN A 115 -22.80 -12.97 5.32
N GLU A 116 -23.49 -13.06 6.45
CA GLU A 116 -22.97 -12.59 7.76
C GLU A 116 -21.63 -13.27 8.14
N VAL A 117 -21.46 -14.56 7.81
CA VAL A 117 -20.24 -15.32 8.16
C VAL A 117 -19.07 -14.84 7.31
N GLU A 118 -19.28 -14.64 6.02
CA GLU A 118 -18.25 -14.17 5.10
C GLU A 118 -17.87 -12.71 5.39
N LEU A 119 -18.86 -11.87 5.65
CA LEU A 119 -18.64 -10.49 6.06
C LEU A 119 -17.83 -10.41 7.37
N ALA A 120 -18.14 -11.24 8.36
CA ALA A 120 -17.38 -11.30 9.61
C ALA A 120 -15.92 -11.73 9.37
N ARG A 121 -15.69 -12.72 8.51
CA ARG A 121 -14.33 -13.13 8.10
C ARG A 121 -13.59 -12.02 7.38
N PHE A 122 -14.26 -11.33 6.45
CA PHE A 122 -13.67 -10.20 5.75
C PHE A 122 -13.25 -9.08 6.70
N LYS A 123 -14.12 -8.70 7.64
CA LYS A 123 -13.80 -7.71 8.68
C LYS A 123 -12.55 -8.09 9.48
N GLN A 124 -12.41 -9.36 9.85
CA GLN A 124 -11.21 -9.87 10.54
C GLN A 124 -9.98 -9.77 9.64
N THR A 125 -10.10 -10.12 8.36
CA THR A 125 -9.02 -10.02 7.38
C THR A 125 -8.59 -8.58 7.18
N LEU A 126 -9.52 -7.67 6.94
CA LEU A 126 -9.27 -6.24 6.76
C LEU A 126 -8.56 -5.65 7.99
N LYS A 127 -9.10 -5.94 9.19
CA LYS A 127 -8.47 -5.51 10.43
C LYS A 127 -7.05 -6.08 10.58
N GLY A 128 -6.87 -7.37 10.29
CA GLY A 128 -5.58 -8.04 10.37
C GLY A 128 -4.54 -7.44 9.42
N HIS A 129 -4.94 -7.04 8.21
CA HIS A 129 -4.06 -6.34 7.26
C HIS A 129 -3.63 -4.97 7.80
N ILE A 130 -4.58 -4.16 8.30
CA ILE A 130 -4.28 -2.85 8.87
C ILE A 130 -3.38 -2.99 10.11
N ASP A 131 -3.71 -3.92 11.03
CA ASP A 131 -2.89 -4.19 12.23
C ASP A 131 -1.47 -4.62 11.86
N SER A 132 -1.31 -5.49 10.85
CA SER A 132 -0.01 -5.97 10.37
C SER A 132 0.82 -4.85 9.73
N TYR A 133 0.18 -3.98 8.95
CA TYR A 133 0.80 -2.82 8.35
C TYR A 133 1.42 -1.91 9.41
N TYR A 134 0.63 -1.45 10.39
CA TYR A 134 1.13 -0.58 11.47
C TYR A 134 2.14 -1.26 12.39
N LYS A 135 1.92 -2.54 12.70
CA LYS A 135 2.86 -3.29 13.54
C LYS A 135 4.22 -3.42 12.87
N LYS A 136 4.25 -3.72 11.58
CA LYS A 136 5.51 -3.86 10.83
C LYS A 136 6.24 -2.52 10.75
N GLU A 137 5.50 -1.43 10.47
CA GLU A 137 6.06 -0.07 10.51
C GLU A 137 6.68 0.25 11.87
N GLU A 138 5.95 0.02 12.97
CA GLU A 138 6.42 0.29 14.34
C GLU A 138 7.68 -0.52 14.67
N VAL A 139 7.70 -1.81 14.35
CA VAL A 139 8.86 -2.69 14.56
C VAL A 139 10.07 -2.20 13.77
N CYS A 140 9.89 -1.86 12.50
CA CYS A 140 10.95 -1.35 11.64
C CYS A 140 11.51 -0.02 12.18
N ARG A 141 10.65 0.93 12.56
CA ARG A 141 11.07 2.22 13.12
C ARG A 141 11.84 2.05 14.44
N LYS A 142 11.35 1.20 15.34
CA LYS A 142 12.07 0.91 16.62
C LYS A 142 13.44 0.30 16.33
N ARG A 143 13.49 -0.69 15.44
CA ARG A 143 14.75 -1.37 15.12
C ARG A 143 15.76 -0.45 14.44
N LEU A 144 15.30 0.42 13.55
CA LEU A 144 16.15 1.43 12.91
C LEU A 144 16.75 2.39 13.95
N LEU A 145 15.96 2.83 14.93
CA LEU A 145 16.45 3.67 16.02
C LEU A 145 17.52 2.97 16.88
N GLU A 146 17.39 1.65 17.12
CA GLU A 146 18.41 0.86 17.83
C GLU A 146 19.71 0.78 17.02
N LEU A 147 19.59 0.45 15.72
CA LEU A 147 20.76 0.34 14.83
C LEU A 147 21.51 1.67 14.68
N ASN A 148 20.78 2.78 14.63
CA ASN A 148 21.37 4.12 14.53
C ASN A 148 22.11 4.59 15.80
N LYS A 149 21.87 3.95 16.95
CA LYS A 149 22.61 4.23 18.20
C LYS A 149 23.91 3.45 18.33
N MET A 150 24.16 2.48 17.46
CA MET A 150 25.38 1.67 17.49
C MET A 150 26.52 2.45 16.80
N GLU A 151 27.67 2.58 17.48
CA GLU A 151 28.85 3.28 16.93
C GLU A 151 29.43 2.54 15.71
N THR A 152 29.35 1.20 15.71
CA THR A 152 29.83 0.35 14.61
C THR A 152 28.84 -0.77 14.32
N LEU A 153 28.57 -0.96 13.03
CA LEU A 153 27.69 -2.04 12.57
C LEU A 153 28.52 -3.14 11.87
N THR A 154 28.26 -4.39 12.23
CA THR A 154 28.77 -5.54 11.48
C THR A 154 28.06 -5.65 10.13
N GLN A 155 28.63 -6.38 9.18
CA GLN A 155 28.05 -6.54 7.83
C GLN A 155 26.58 -7.03 7.87
N PRO A 156 26.20 -8.06 8.67
CA PRO A 156 24.79 -8.47 8.78
C PRO A 156 23.85 -7.36 9.31
N LEU A 157 24.32 -6.54 10.24
CA LEU A 157 23.55 -5.42 10.78
C LEU A 157 23.39 -4.28 9.76
N LYS A 158 24.37 -4.05 8.91
CA LYS A 158 24.25 -3.10 7.78
C LYS A 158 23.20 -3.57 6.77
N GLU A 159 23.18 -4.86 6.44
CA GLU A 159 22.19 -5.44 5.55
C GLU A 159 20.77 -5.41 6.15
N GLU A 160 20.65 -5.67 7.46
CA GLU A 160 19.37 -5.53 8.18
C GLU A 160 18.88 -4.09 8.14
N LYS A 161 19.75 -3.13 8.45
CA LYS A 161 19.45 -1.70 8.41
C LYS A 161 18.95 -1.28 7.04
N TYR A 162 19.65 -1.68 5.98
CA TYR A 162 19.25 -1.38 4.60
C TYR A 162 17.85 -1.91 4.27
N LYS A 163 17.54 -3.17 4.63
CA LYS A 163 16.21 -3.75 4.38
C LYS A 163 15.09 -2.99 5.12
N ILE A 164 15.38 -2.51 6.33
CA ILE A 164 14.45 -1.71 7.11
C ILE A 164 14.24 -0.33 6.47
N GLU A 165 15.33 0.33 6.07
CA GLU A 165 15.27 1.63 5.40
C GLU A 165 14.51 1.54 4.07
N LEU A 166 14.76 0.49 3.28
CA LEU A 166 14.02 0.21 2.05
C LEU A 166 12.52 0.07 2.32
N TYR A 167 12.14 -0.81 3.25
CA TYR A 167 10.72 -0.99 3.61
C TYR A 167 10.07 0.31 4.07
N LEU A 168 10.72 1.09 4.92
CA LEU A 168 10.18 2.36 5.39
C LEU A 168 10.07 3.41 4.29
N SER A 169 10.97 3.38 3.29
CA SER A 169 10.85 4.25 2.12
C SER A 169 9.67 3.89 1.21
N GLU A 170 9.30 2.61 1.16
CA GLU A 170 8.14 2.12 0.40
C GLU A 170 6.79 2.49 1.03
N LEU A 171 6.77 2.92 2.30
CA LEU A 171 5.56 3.42 2.97
C LEU A 171 5.22 4.86 2.61
N ASP A 172 6.17 5.63 2.12
CA ASP A 172 5.98 7.04 1.76
C ASP A 172 6.95 7.42 0.63
N LEU A 173 6.61 6.99 -0.57
CA LEU A 173 7.43 7.22 -1.76
C LEU A 173 7.46 8.69 -2.21
N ASP A 174 6.48 9.50 -1.76
CA ASP A 174 6.44 10.94 -2.03
C ASP A 174 7.43 11.74 -1.19
N ASN A 175 7.80 11.22 -0.04
CA ASN A 175 8.72 11.92 0.85
C ASN A 175 10.18 11.60 0.49
N SER A 176 10.88 12.59 -0.04
CA SER A 176 12.32 12.53 -0.33
C SER A 176 13.22 12.15 0.85
N LEU A 177 12.66 11.97 2.06
CA LEU A 177 13.34 11.37 3.22
C LEU A 177 13.82 9.94 2.93
N GLY A 178 13.13 9.17 2.09
CA GLY A 178 13.61 7.85 1.63
C GLY A 178 14.92 7.94 0.86
N LEU A 179 15.07 8.94 0.00
CA LEU A 179 16.30 9.15 -0.79
C LEU A 179 17.48 9.66 0.09
N ASN A 180 17.19 10.46 1.11
CA ASN A 180 18.24 10.95 2.04
C ASN A 180 18.71 9.87 3.03
N LEU A 181 17.86 8.92 3.39
CA LEU A 181 18.25 7.76 4.23
C LEU A 181 19.09 6.75 3.43
N LEU A 182 18.80 6.57 2.15
CA LEU A 182 19.59 5.72 1.25
C LEU A 182 20.94 6.35 0.89
N SER A 183 21.07 7.68 0.92
CA SER A 183 22.26 8.39 0.43
C SER A 183 23.47 8.28 1.35
N SER A 184 23.33 8.04 2.64
CA SER A 184 24.45 8.06 3.58
C SER A 184 25.28 6.77 3.67
N GLY A 185 24.80 5.65 3.13
CA GLY A 185 25.54 4.38 3.13
C GLY A 185 25.78 3.81 1.73
N TYR A 186 25.06 4.31 0.73
CA TYR A 186 25.12 3.81 -0.65
C TYR A 186 26.07 4.58 -1.54
N THR A 187 26.37 5.83 -1.21
CA THR A 187 27.32 6.65 -1.99
C THR A 187 28.70 6.00 -2.07
N GLU A 188 29.23 5.46 -0.96
CA GLU A 188 30.52 4.77 -0.99
C GLU A 188 30.49 3.50 -1.84
N SER A 189 29.47 2.64 -1.68
CA SER A 189 29.36 1.39 -2.47
C SER A 189 29.01 1.63 -3.93
N MET A 190 28.24 2.65 -4.26
CA MET A 190 27.95 3.05 -5.65
C MET A 190 29.16 3.70 -6.32
N GLU A 191 29.93 4.50 -5.58
CA GLU A 191 31.21 5.05 -6.09
C GLU A 191 32.24 3.96 -6.36
N GLU A 192 32.34 2.94 -5.46
CA GLU A 192 33.20 1.77 -5.69
C GLU A 192 32.76 0.97 -6.94
N ILE A 193 31.47 0.69 -7.11
CA ILE A 193 30.93 0.00 -8.29
C ILE A 193 31.15 0.83 -9.56
N LEU A 194 30.93 2.14 -9.52
CA LEU A 194 31.19 3.05 -10.64
C LEU A 194 32.68 3.12 -11.02
N ASN A 195 33.58 3.09 -10.04
CA ASN A 195 35.02 3.08 -10.27
C ASN A 195 35.47 1.74 -10.85
N LEU A 196 35.00 0.61 -10.33
CA LEU A 196 35.22 -0.72 -10.90
C LEU A 196 34.70 -0.83 -12.33
N ALA A 197 33.50 -0.32 -12.61
CA ALA A 197 32.94 -0.31 -13.97
C ALA A 197 33.76 0.56 -14.95
N LYS A 198 34.28 1.71 -14.51
CA LYS A 198 35.20 2.54 -15.29
C LYS A 198 36.53 1.84 -15.56
N ASP A 199 37.11 1.16 -14.57
CA ASP A 199 38.37 0.44 -14.73
C ASP A 199 38.22 -0.75 -15.70
N ILE A 200 37.11 -1.49 -15.62
CA ILE A 200 36.77 -2.54 -16.60
C ILE A 200 36.61 -1.96 -18.00
N SER A 201 35.88 -0.85 -18.14
CA SER A 201 35.68 -0.16 -19.44
C SER A 201 37.00 0.34 -20.06
N ASN A 202 37.92 0.82 -19.22
CA ASN A 202 39.24 1.28 -19.66
C ASN A 202 40.18 0.12 -20.01
N SER A 203 40.05 -1.03 -19.39
CA SER A 203 40.83 -2.23 -19.68
C SER A 203 40.40 -2.93 -20.97
N LEU A 204 39.15 -2.75 -21.38
CA LEU A 204 38.58 -3.31 -22.64
C LEU A 204 38.88 -2.42 -23.87
N LYS A 205 39.40 -1.20 -23.68
CA LYS A 205 39.76 -0.28 -24.76
C LYS A 205 41.25 -0.31 -25.11
N LYS A 206 42.01 -1.17 -24.48
CA LYS A 206 43.41 -1.48 -24.79
C LYS A 206 43.52 -2.81 -25.55
#